data_68be4a94452def30c0888ac69b49c5e5
#
_entry.id   68be4a94452def30c0888ac69b49c5e5
#
_cell.length_a   1.000
_cell.length_b   1.000
_cell.length_c   1.000
_cell.angle_alpha   90.00
_cell.angle_beta   90.00
_cell.angle_gamma   90.00
#
_symmetry.space_group_name_H-M   'P 1'
#
loop_
_entity.id
_entity.type
_entity.pdbx_description
1 polymer ?
#
loop_
_entity_poly.entity_id
_entity_poly.type
_entity_poly.pdbx_seq_one_letter_code
_entity_poly.pdbx_strand_id
1 'polypeptide(L)'
;MTGVQTCALPISLPNELDKNRASGPVWNGFLAAQVVLGPRVLFGIGTVAQLLLPASSGTKKAYDKHHIFPSNFLKGGPYDYARDRRANFACVDYQKNIYISDDDPKVYVAKYRAALGDAAYRTSYEENALPYGFEDMDYLKFLRQRRVLMSRW
;
A
#
# COMPACT_ATOMS: atom_id res chain seq x y z
N MET A 1 -23.20 31.30 23.63
CA MET A 1 -23.36 30.37 22.52
C MET A 1 -21.99 30.16 21.92
N THR A 2 -21.31 29.10 22.32
CA THR A 2 -19.97 28.75 21.82
C THR A 2 -20.15 27.83 20.62
N GLY A 3 -19.89 28.39 19.43
CA GLY A 3 -19.90 27.60 18.21
C GLY A 3 -18.81 26.53 18.23
N VAL A 4 -19.20 25.28 18.21
CA VAL A 4 -18.30 24.17 17.96
C VAL A 4 -17.84 24.29 16.51
N GLN A 5 -16.61 24.77 16.34
CA GLN A 5 -15.93 24.67 15.05
C GLN A 5 -15.70 23.17 14.77
N THR A 6 -16.55 22.59 13.94
CA THR A 6 -16.27 21.29 13.33
C THR A 6 -14.98 21.46 12.51
N CYS A 7 -13.90 20.94 13.04
CA CYS A 7 -12.65 20.80 12.30
C CYS A 7 -12.93 19.84 11.15
N ALA A 8 -13.34 20.37 10.01
CA ALA A 8 -13.42 19.60 8.78
C ALA A 8 -11.99 19.13 8.50
N LEU A 9 -11.74 17.84 8.68
CA LEU A 9 -10.49 17.21 8.24
C LEU A 9 -10.30 17.60 6.76
N PRO A 10 -9.13 18.08 6.40
CA PRO A 10 -8.97 18.67 5.09
C PRO A 10 -9.27 17.65 4.01
N ILE A 11 -10.21 17.98 3.14
CA ILE A 11 -10.51 17.31 1.84
C ILE A 11 -9.21 17.08 1.02
N SER A 12 -8.09 17.61 1.49
CA SER A 12 -6.77 17.54 0.87
C SER A 12 -6.05 16.20 1.03
N LEU A 13 -6.36 15.34 2.03
CA LEU A 13 -5.57 14.14 2.30
C LEU A 13 -5.55 13.16 1.11
N PRO A 14 -6.68 12.84 0.44
CA PRO A 14 -6.63 12.03 -0.77
C PRO A 14 -5.82 12.67 -1.91
N ASN A 15 -5.78 14.01 -2.00
CA ASN A 15 -5.01 14.73 -3.01
C ASN A 15 -3.50 14.71 -2.69
N GLU A 16 -3.14 14.78 -1.40
CA GLU A 16 -1.75 14.63 -0.98
C GLU A 16 -1.22 13.20 -1.23
N LEU A 17 -2.08 12.20 -1.18
CA LEU A 17 -1.75 10.82 -1.54
C LEU A 17 -1.59 10.62 -3.06
N ASP A 18 -2.00 11.59 -3.89
CA ASP A 18 -1.80 11.60 -5.34
C ASP A 18 -0.41 12.07 -5.77
N LYS A 19 0.41 12.52 -4.87
CA LYS A 19 1.79 12.94 -5.16
C LYS A 19 2.71 11.74 -5.37
N ASN A 20 3.79 11.97 -6.12
CA ASN A 20 4.81 10.96 -6.35
C ASN A 20 5.63 10.69 -5.09
N ARG A 21 6.18 9.49 -5.00
CA ARG A 21 7.09 8.94 -3.98
C ARG A 21 6.41 8.62 -2.65
N ALA A 22 6.65 7.40 -2.19
CA ALA A 22 6.34 6.94 -0.84
C ALA A 22 7.32 7.54 0.18
N SER A 23 7.22 8.85 0.40
CA SER A 23 8.08 9.61 1.31
C SER A 23 7.39 10.90 1.78
N GLY A 24 7.98 11.57 2.79
CA GLY A 24 7.47 12.83 3.32
C GLY A 24 6.35 12.66 4.36
N PRO A 25 5.85 13.79 4.92
CA PRO A 25 4.98 13.78 6.10
C PRO A 25 3.72 12.91 5.92
N VAL A 26 3.06 12.99 4.78
CA VAL A 26 1.82 12.23 4.52
C VAL A 26 2.09 10.72 4.46
N TRP A 27 3.18 10.30 3.82
CA TRP A 27 3.57 8.89 3.82
C TRP A 27 3.96 8.41 5.21
N ASN A 28 4.72 9.20 5.94
CA ASN A 28 5.12 8.88 7.31
C ASN A 28 3.90 8.82 8.25
N GLY A 29 2.91 9.70 8.07
CA GLY A 29 1.63 9.63 8.78
C GLY A 29 0.88 8.33 8.50
N PHE A 30 0.82 7.90 7.25
CA PHE A 30 0.22 6.61 6.88
C PHE A 30 0.98 5.42 7.49
N LEU A 31 2.32 5.44 7.51
CA LEU A 31 3.12 4.42 8.19
C LEU A 31 2.88 4.43 9.70
N ALA A 32 2.80 5.60 10.33
CA ALA A 32 2.50 5.71 11.76
C ALA A 32 1.12 5.13 12.10
N ALA A 33 0.11 5.40 11.27
CA ALA A 33 -1.20 4.79 11.42
C ALA A 33 -1.12 3.26 11.33
N GLN A 34 -0.37 2.73 10.37
CA GLN A 34 -0.14 1.29 10.25
C GLN A 34 0.56 0.70 11.48
N VAL A 35 1.52 1.41 12.08
CA VAL A 35 2.17 0.96 13.33
C VAL A 35 1.18 0.90 14.48
N VAL A 36 0.33 1.92 14.62
CA VAL A 36 -0.66 2.01 15.71
C VAL A 36 -1.79 0.99 15.56
N LEU A 37 -2.30 0.82 14.35
CA LEU A 37 -3.41 -0.08 14.05
C LEU A 37 -2.97 -1.55 13.98
N GLY A 38 -1.67 -1.82 13.80
CA GLY A 38 -1.08 -3.15 13.81
C GLY A 38 -1.42 -4.05 12.62
N PRO A 39 -1.74 -3.54 11.40
CA PRO A 39 -2.02 -4.40 10.26
C PRO A 39 -0.78 -5.21 9.86
N ARG A 40 -1.05 -6.35 9.26
CA ARG A 40 0.00 -7.15 8.62
C ARG A 40 0.45 -6.51 7.33
N VAL A 41 1.69 -6.73 6.97
CA VAL A 41 2.21 -6.33 5.65
C VAL A 41 1.48 -7.08 4.54
N LEU A 42 1.49 -6.50 3.35
CA LEU A 42 0.79 -7.07 2.20
C LEU A 42 1.23 -8.52 1.94
N PHE A 43 0.27 -9.44 1.95
CA PHE A 43 0.46 -10.89 1.80
C PHE A 43 1.45 -11.55 2.77
N GLY A 44 1.79 -10.86 3.86
CA GLY A 44 2.69 -11.34 4.89
C GLY A 44 1.98 -11.71 6.19
N ILE A 45 2.75 -12.26 7.12
CA ILE A 45 2.29 -12.60 8.47
C ILE A 45 2.78 -11.61 9.53
N GLY A 46 3.89 -10.90 9.25
CA GLY A 46 4.45 -9.88 10.13
C GLY A 46 3.68 -8.56 10.04
N THR A 47 3.70 -7.77 11.12
CA THR A 47 3.12 -6.43 11.13
C THR A 47 4.10 -5.39 10.58
N VAL A 48 3.57 -4.26 10.11
CA VAL A 48 4.40 -3.12 9.68
C VAL A 48 5.30 -2.67 10.82
N ALA A 49 4.80 -2.65 12.07
CA ALA A 49 5.58 -2.29 13.25
C ALA A 49 6.79 -3.22 13.44
N GLN A 50 6.63 -4.53 13.31
CA GLN A 50 7.71 -5.50 13.43
C GLN A 50 8.79 -5.30 12.36
N LEU A 51 8.40 -5.00 11.12
CA LEU A 51 9.35 -4.79 10.03
C LEU A 51 10.11 -3.46 10.12
N LEU A 52 9.55 -2.47 10.82
CA LEU A 52 10.22 -1.17 11.04
C LEU A 52 11.20 -1.20 12.21
N LEU A 53 11.15 -2.22 13.08
CA LEU A 53 12.14 -2.37 14.15
C LEU A 53 13.53 -2.60 13.55
N PRO A 54 14.60 -1.99 14.13
CA PRO A 54 15.96 -2.28 13.73
C PRO A 54 16.22 -3.78 13.87
N ALA A 55 16.63 -4.43 12.80
CA ALA A 55 17.08 -5.81 12.88
C ALA A 55 18.26 -5.89 13.87
N SER A 56 18.15 -6.71 14.90
CA SER A 56 19.17 -6.93 15.93
C SER A 56 20.44 -7.59 15.40
N SER A 57 20.49 -7.97 14.15
CA SER A 57 21.63 -8.54 13.45
C SER A 57 21.75 -7.93 12.07
N GLY A 58 22.66 -7.02 11.88
CA GLY A 58 23.29 -6.44 10.69
C GLY A 58 22.90 -6.80 9.26
N THR A 59 21.80 -7.44 9.04
CA THR A 59 21.27 -7.87 7.75
C THR A 59 20.19 -6.97 7.22
N LYS A 60 20.24 -6.75 5.91
CA LYS A 60 19.37 -5.97 5.02
C LYS A 60 17.97 -5.66 5.56
N LYS A 61 17.47 -4.47 5.23
CA LYS A 61 16.12 -3.99 5.53
C LYS A 61 15.09 -5.12 5.52
N ALA A 62 14.44 -5.38 6.64
CA ALA A 62 13.41 -6.40 6.75
C ALA A 62 12.13 -6.02 5.95
N TYR A 63 12.02 -4.76 5.59
CA TYR A 63 10.85 -4.18 4.94
C TYR A 63 11.25 -3.48 3.64
N ASP A 64 10.42 -3.61 2.62
CA ASP A 64 10.56 -2.88 1.38
C ASP A 64 9.25 -2.16 1.02
N LYS A 65 9.39 -1.07 0.26
CA LYS A 65 8.26 -0.36 -0.34
C LYS A 65 8.03 -0.95 -1.71
N HIS A 66 6.94 -1.68 -1.83
CA HIS A 66 6.60 -2.36 -3.06
C HIS A 66 5.57 -1.57 -3.86
N HIS A 67 5.76 -1.50 -5.18
CA HIS A 67 4.75 -1.03 -6.11
C HIS A 67 3.68 -2.10 -6.29
N ILE A 68 2.42 -1.81 -5.95
CA ILE A 68 1.30 -2.75 -6.11
C ILE A 68 1.07 -3.05 -7.60
N PHE A 69 1.08 -2.02 -8.44
CA PHE A 69 1.27 -2.19 -9.88
C PHE A 69 2.76 -2.00 -10.15
N PRO A 70 3.50 -3.06 -10.49
CA PRO A 70 4.95 -3.01 -10.60
C PRO A 70 5.44 -1.91 -11.54
N SER A 71 6.54 -1.25 -11.17
CA SER A 71 7.07 -0.11 -11.92
C SER A 71 7.40 -0.47 -13.36
N ASN A 72 8.00 -1.64 -13.60
CA ASN A 72 8.33 -2.09 -14.95
C ASN A 72 7.09 -2.50 -15.75
N PHE A 73 6.04 -3.02 -15.10
CA PHE A 73 4.75 -3.30 -15.74
C PHE A 73 4.11 -2.03 -16.30
N LEU A 74 4.24 -0.89 -15.62
CA LEU A 74 3.68 0.40 -16.04
C LEU A 74 4.60 1.18 -16.99
N LYS A 75 5.89 0.84 -17.01
CA LYS A 75 6.93 1.58 -17.75
C LYS A 75 6.68 1.56 -19.26
N GLY A 76 6.77 2.73 -19.87
CA GLY A 76 6.53 2.91 -21.31
C GLY A 76 5.07 2.80 -21.74
N GLY A 77 4.16 2.52 -20.80
CA GLY A 77 2.72 2.47 -21.03
C GLY A 77 2.03 3.82 -20.77
N PRO A 78 0.69 3.87 -20.95
CA PRO A 78 -0.09 5.10 -20.79
C PRO A 78 -0.07 5.67 -19.36
N TYR A 79 0.34 4.88 -18.37
CA TYR A 79 0.37 5.26 -16.95
C TYR A 79 1.77 5.44 -16.38
N ASP A 80 2.81 5.42 -17.20
CA ASP A 80 4.21 5.58 -16.78
C ASP A 80 4.43 6.84 -15.93
N TYR A 81 3.80 7.96 -16.29
CA TYR A 81 3.86 9.22 -15.55
C TYR A 81 3.32 9.16 -14.11
N ALA A 82 2.49 8.18 -13.81
CA ALA A 82 1.82 8.01 -12.53
C ALA A 82 2.31 6.80 -11.71
N ARG A 83 3.27 6.01 -12.22
CA ARG A 83 3.73 4.77 -11.59
C ARG A 83 4.24 4.92 -10.17
N ASP A 84 4.84 6.06 -9.85
CA ASP A 84 5.43 6.36 -8.54
C ASP A 84 4.48 7.10 -7.58
N ARG A 85 3.17 7.11 -7.85
CA ARG A 85 2.19 7.70 -6.95
C ARG A 85 2.17 6.97 -5.59
N ARG A 86 2.05 7.73 -4.48
CA ARG A 86 2.01 7.17 -3.10
C ARG A 86 1.00 6.05 -2.95
N ALA A 87 -0.16 6.20 -3.54
CA ALA A 87 -1.20 5.18 -3.51
C ALA A 87 -0.86 3.90 -4.29
N ASN A 88 0.28 3.84 -4.99
CA ASN A 88 0.78 2.62 -5.60
C ASN A 88 1.76 1.85 -4.70
N PHE A 89 2.05 2.30 -3.49
CA PHE A 89 3.01 1.64 -2.61
C PHE A 89 2.33 0.92 -1.44
N ALA A 90 2.86 -0.25 -1.08
CA ALA A 90 2.54 -0.98 0.14
C ALA A 90 3.82 -1.42 0.85
N CYS A 91 3.68 -1.75 2.14
CA CYS A 91 4.73 -2.41 2.89
C CYS A 91 4.68 -3.91 2.63
N VAL A 92 5.79 -4.49 2.25
CA VAL A 92 5.94 -5.94 2.04
C VAL A 92 7.18 -6.45 2.77
N ASP A 93 7.18 -7.73 3.08
CA ASP A 93 8.39 -8.45 3.45
C ASP A 93 9.35 -8.50 2.24
N TYR A 94 10.66 -8.31 2.48
CA TYR A 94 11.66 -8.29 1.42
C TYR A 94 11.63 -9.53 0.52
N GLN A 95 11.44 -10.72 1.11
CA GLN A 95 11.36 -11.95 0.32
C GLN A 95 10.10 -11.98 -0.56
N LYS A 96 8.98 -11.46 -0.06
CA LYS A 96 7.73 -11.37 -0.84
C LYS A 96 7.87 -10.41 -2.01
N ASN A 97 8.60 -9.31 -1.85
CA ASN A 97 8.87 -8.37 -2.92
C ASN A 97 9.60 -9.05 -4.11
N ILE A 98 10.57 -9.93 -3.83
CA ILE A 98 11.27 -10.68 -4.87
C ILE A 98 10.31 -11.59 -5.67
N TYR A 99 9.34 -12.20 -5.00
CA TYR A 99 8.34 -13.09 -5.65
C TYR A 99 7.32 -12.34 -6.50
N ILE A 100 6.98 -11.10 -6.15
CA ILE A 100 6.06 -10.28 -6.95
C ILE A 100 6.76 -9.81 -8.23
N SER A 101 8.05 -9.44 -8.13
CA SER A 101 8.85 -9.00 -9.29
C SER A 101 8.12 -7.94 -10.13
N ASP A 102 8.13 -8.10 -11.45
CA ASP A 102 7.50 -7.22 -12.43
C ASP A 102 6.21 -7.83 -13.05
N ASP A 103 5.68 -8.88 -12.43
CA ASP A 103 4.49 -9.59 -12.91
C ASP A 103 3.26 -8.68 -12.96
N ASP A 104 2.38 -8.92 -13.93
CA ASP A 104 1.04 -8.33 -13.95
C ASP A 104 0.34 -8.58 -12.60
N PRO A 105 -0.32 -7.58 -11.99
CA PRO A 105 -1.09 -7.75 -10.76
C PRO A 105 -2.02 -8.97 -10.78
N LYS A 106 -2.67 -9.26 -11.91
CA LYS A 106 -3.52 -10.46 -12.06
C LYS A 106 -2.77 -11.76 -11.79
N VAL A 107 -1.51 -11.83 -12.22
CA VAL A 107 -0.68 -13.03 -12.10
C VAL A 107 -0.23 -13.22 -10.66
N TYR A 108 0.39 -12.21 -10.05
CA TYR A 108 0.91 -12.38 -8.69
C TYR A 108 -0.20 -12.47 -7.64
N VAL A 109 -1.30 -11.73 -7.81
CA VAL A 109 -2.47 -11.80 -6.91
C VAL A 109 -3.09 -13.19 -6.93
N ALA A 110 -3.27 -13.79 -8.12
CA ALA A 110 -3.79 -15.16 -8.23
C ALA A 110 -2.90 -16.18 -7.49
N LYS A 111 -1.58 -16.05 -7.59
CA LYS A 111 -0.62 -16.90 -6.85
C LYS A 111 -0.79 -16.74 -5.32
N TYR A 112 -0.90 -15.50 -4.82
CA TYR A 112 -1.07 -15.26 -3.38
C TYR A 112 -2.43 -15.71 -2.86
N ARG A 113 -3.49 -15.49 -3.63
CA ARG A 113 -4.83 -15.95 -3.28
C ARG A 113 -4.88 -17.47 -3.15
N ALA A 114 -4.27 -18.19 -4.09
CA ALA A 114 -4.18 -19.65 -4.04
C ALA A 114 -3.37 -20.15 -2.82
N ALA A 115 -2.29 -19.43 -2.46
CA ALA A 115 -1.42 -19.80 -1.34
C ALA A 115 -2.01 -19.47 0.04
N LEU A 116 -2.73 -18.35 0.17
CA LEU A 116 -3.25 -17.86 1.45
C LEU A 116 -4.66 -18.38 1.76
N GLY A 117 -5.44 -18.71 0.74
CA GLY A 117 -6.88 -18.94 0.83
C GLY A 117 -7.70 -17.65 0.90
N ASP A 118 -8.98 -17.72 0.54
CA ASP A 118 -9.84 -16.55 0.34
C ASP A 118 -9.99 -15.67 1.59
N ALA A 119 -10.07 -16.25 2.77
CA ALA A 119 -10.23 -15.46 4.01
C ALA A 119 -9.00 -14.61 4.32
N ALA A 120 -7.80 -15.18 4.31
CA ALA A 120 -6.55 -14.47 4.57
C ALA A 120 -6.23 -13.46 3.46
N TYR A 121 -6.56 -13.78 2.22
CA TYR A 121 -6.47 -12.87 1.09
C TYR A 121 -7.34 -11.62 1.29
N ARG A 122 -8.61 -11.78 1.68
CA ARG A 122 -9.52 -10.65 1.96
C ARG A 122 -9.00 -9.77 3.09
N THR A 123 -8.59 -10.38 4.20
CA THR A 123 -8.00 -9.66 5.33
C THR A 123 -6.77 -8.87 4.91
N SER A 124 -5.90 -9.42 4.06
CA SER A 124 -4.72 -8.71 3.55
C SER A 124 -5.08 -7.46 2.75
N TYR A 125 -6.20 -7.48 2.02
CA TYR A 125 -6.69 -6.29 1.30
C TYR A 125 -7.17 -5.20 2.26
N GLU A 126 -7.97 -5.57 3.26
CA GLU A 126 -8.48 -4.65 4.27
C GLU A 126 -7.34 -4.00 5.06
N GLU A 127 -6.39 -4.82 5.53
CA GLU A 127 -5.22 -4.39 6.29
C GLU A 127 -4.20 -3.56 5.49
N ASN A 128 -4.34 -3.45 4.17
CA ASN A 128 -3.45 -2.67 3.31
C ASN A 128 -4.17 -1.58 2.52
N ALA A 129 -5.39 -1.24 2.91
CA ALA A 129 -6.22 -0.24 2.25
C ALA A 129 -6.33 -0.49 0.74
N LEU A 130 -6.53 -1.75 0.32
CA LEU A 130 -6.66 -2.14 -1.07
C LEU A 130 -8.13 -2.29 -1.47
N PRO A 131 -8.56 -1.75 -2.61
CA PRO A 131 -9.88 -2.04 -3.14
C PRO A 131 -9.96 -3.48 -3.63
N TYR A 132 -11.05 -4.17 -3.34
CA TYR A 132 -11.26 -5.54 -3.82
C TYR A 132 -11.24 -5.60 -5.35
N GLY A 133 -10.54 -6.62 -5.89
CA GLY A 133 -10.39 -6.82 -7.32
C GLY A 133 -9.57 -5.73 -8.00
N PHE A 134 -8.64 -5.10 -7.26
CA PHE A 134 -7.79 -4.04 -7.82
C PHE A 134 -6.98 -4.53 -9.02
N GLU A 135 -6.64 -5.80 -9.05
CA GLU A 135 -5.88 -6.46 -10.10
C GLU A 135 -6.58 -6.41 -11.47
N ASP A 136 -7.90 -6.28 -11.48
CA ASP A 136 -8.74 -6.15 -12.68
C ASP A 136 -9.12 -4.71 -13.00
N MET A 137 -8.70 -3.74 -12.16
CA MET A 137 -9.06 -2.34 -12.33
C MET A 137 -8.15 -1.62 -13.31
N ASP A 138 -8.72 -0.61 -13.98
CA ASP A 138 -7.91 0.46 -14.56
C ASP A 138 -7.01 1.09 -13.51
N TYR A 139 -5.75 1.35 -13.85
CA TYR A 139 -4.76 1.84 -12.89
C TYR A 139 -5.13 3.17 -12.22
N LEU A 140 -5.69 4.12 -12.97
CA LEU A 140 -6.11 5.41 -12.38
C LEU A 140 -7.34 5.23 -11.49
N LYS A 141 -8.25 4.31 -11.83
CA LYS A 141 -9.39 3.95 -10.98
C LYS A 141 -8.89 3.34 -9.66
N PHE A 142 -7.94 2.41 -9.73
CA PHE A 142 -7.26 1.83 -8.56
C PHE A 142 -6.67 2.93 -7.66
N LEU A 143 -5.85 3.84 -8.21
CA LEU A 143 -5.24 4.92 -7.44
C LEU A 143 -6.29 5.79 -6.73
N ARG A 144 -7.38 6.15 -7.41
CA ARG A 144 -8.46 6.96 -6.82
C ARG A 144 -9.13 6.24 -5.65
N GLN A 145 -9.50 4.98 -5.82
CA GLN A 145 -10.16 4.21 -4.78
C GLN A 145 -9.24 3.97 -3.58
N ARG A 146 -7.99 3.63 -3.83
CA ARG A 146 -7.02 3.39 -2.76
C ARG A 146 -6.74 4.63 -1.93
N ARG A 147 -6.62 5.82 -2.54
CA ARG A 147 -6.43 7.07 -1.80
C ARG A 147 -7.56 7.32 -0.80
N VAL A 148 -8.80 7.03 -1.17
CA VAL A 148 -9.95 7.13 -0.27
C VAL A 148 -9.85 6.13 0.88
N LEU A 149 -9.43 4.89 0.62
CA LEU A 149 -9.24 3.89 1.67
C LEU A 149 -8.09 4.28 2.62
N MET A 150 -6.94 4.70 2.10
CA MET A 150 -5.80 5.15 2.89
C MET A 150 -6.12 6.37 3.77
N SER A 151 -6.99 7.27 3.31
CA SER A 151 -7.36 8.47 4.08
C SER A 151 -8.30 8.21 5.25
N ARG A 152 -8.79 6.99 5.40
CA ARG A 152 -9.64 6.58 6.54
C ARG A 152 -8.85 6.06 7.73
N TRP A 153 -7.56 5.93 7.58
CA TRP A 153 -6.60 5.53 8.62
C TRP A 153 -5.95 6.77 9.23
#